data_23e5264782257085e5af20701d2aee2c
#
_entry.id   23e5264782257085e5af20701d2aee2c
#
_cell.length_a   1.000
_cell.length_b   1.000
_cell.length_c   1.000
_cell.angle_alpha   90.00
_cell.angle_beta   90.00
_cell.angle_gamma   90.00
#
_symmetry.space_group_name_H-M   'P 1'
#
loop_
_entity.id
_entity.type
_entity.pdbx_description
1 polymer ?
#
loop_
_entity_poly.entity_id
_entity_poly.type
_entity_poly.pdbx_seq_one_letter_code
_entity_poly.pdbx_strand_id
1 'polypeptide(L)'
;MILSGSASQTLAARLADELGESLGATTTKRFPDDELHVTVTEPIDERAIIVASTVSSDAHIELLQLQDAARQAGADEVVTVLPYMGYARQDQTFEPGD
;
A
#
# COMPACT_ATOMS: atom_id res chain seq x y z
N MET A 1 -3.49 7.98 -9.93
CA MET A 1 -2.11 7.50 -9.74
C MET A 1 -2.11 6.20 -8.96
N ILE A 2 -1.31 5.26 -9.39
CA ILE A 2 -1.19 3.97 -8.72
C ILE A 2 0.10 3.95 -7.90
N LEU A 3 -0.01 3.54 -6.65
CA LEU A 3 1.12 3.36 -5.74
C LEU A 3 1.22 1.88 -5.37
N SER A 4 2.42 1.39 -5.15
CA SER A 4 2.67 -0.02 -4.93
C SER A 4 3.35 -0.27 -3.59
N GLY A 5 2.85 -1.24 -2.83
CA GLY A 5 3.63 -1.86 -1.78
C GLY A 5 4.76 -2.70 -2.37
N SER A 6 5.79 -2.96 -1.57
CA SER A 6 7.01 -3.64 -2.04
C SER A 6 6.74 -5.03 -2.63
N ALA A 7 5.74 -5.73 -2.12
CA ALA A 7 5.40 -7.09 -2.56
C ALA A 7 4.49 -7.13 -3.79
N SER A 8 4.05 -5.98 -4.31
CA SER A 8 3.02 -5.92 -5.36
C SER A 8 3.43 -5.06 -6.55
N GLN A 9 4.71 -4.84 -6.75
CA GLN A 9 5.21 -3.92 -7.77
C GLN A 9 4.83 -4.36 -9.19
N THR A 10 4.95 -5.63 -9.50
CA THR A 10 4.61 -6.17 -10.83
C THR A 10 3.13 -6.00 -11.14
N LEU A 11 2.26 -6.34 -10.18
CA LEU A 11 0.82 -6.21 -10.36
C LEU A 11 0.42 -4.74 -10.50
N ALA A 12 1.00 -3.87 -9.70
CA ALA A 12 0.71 -2.44 -9.78
C ALA A 12 1.09 -1.87 -11.15
N ALA A 13 2.23 -2.28 -11.69
CA ALA A 13 2.66 -1.84 -13.02
C ALA A 13 1.69 -2.31 -14.11
N ARG A 14 1.20 -3.55 -14.01
CA ARG A 14 0.21 -4.07 -14.95
C ARG A 14 -1.11 -3.34 -14.86
N LEU A 15 -1.58 -3.04 -13.66
CA LEU A 15 -2.81 -2.30 -13.46
C LEU A 15 -2.69 -0.87 -13.99
N ALA A 16 -1.55 -0.22 -13.76
CA ALA A 16 -1.30 1.11 -14.27
C ALA A 16 -1.39 1.13 -15.80
N ASP A 17 -0.79 0.14 -16.46
CA ASP A 17 -0.82 0.03 -17.91
C ASP A 17 -2.23 -0.21 -18.42
N GLU A 18 -2.97 -1.15 -17.83
CA GLU A 18 -4.33 -1.49 -18.29
C GLU A 18 -5.35 -0.39 -18.03
N LEU A 19 -5.22 0.35 -16.94
CA LEU A 19 -6.14 1.42 -16.59
C LEU A 19 -5.76 2.76 -17.20
N GLY A 20 -4.59 2.86 -17.84
CA GLY A 20 -4.10 4.12 -18.35
C GLY A 20 -3.76 5.11 -17.24
N GLU A 21 -3.45 4.62 -16.05
CA GLU A 21 -3.07 5.42 -14.89
C GLU A 21 -1.54 5.53 -14.80
N SER A 22 -1.07 6.62 -14.22
CA SER A 22 0.37 6.75 -13.95
C SER A 22 0.76 5.92 -12.73
N LEU A 23 1.96 5.34 -12.78
CA LEU A 23 2.56 4.65 -11.65
C LEU A 23 3.39 5.67 -10.87
N GLY A 24 3.03 5.89 -9.61
CA GLY A 24 3.70 6.88 -8.77
C GLY A 24 5.00 6.37 -8.18
N ALA A 25 5.90 7.30 -7.92
CA ALA A 25 7.17 6.99 -7.30
C ALA A 25 7.05 7.01 -5.77
N THR A 26 7.53 5.96 -5.13
CA THR A 26 7.58 5.86 -3.67
C THR A 26 8.98 5.47 -3.23
N THR A 27 9.33 5.86 -2.02
CA THR A 27 10.59 5.45 -1.40
C THR A 27 10.26 4.80 -0.06
N THR A 28 10.79 3.60 0.15
CA THR A 28 10.67 2.88 1.43
C THR A 28 12.06 2.67 1.99
N LYS A 29 12.27 3.08 3.23
CA LYS A 29 13.55 2.89 3.91
C LYS A 29 13.33 2.56 5.38
N ARG A 30 14.38 2.05 6.03
CA ARG A 30 14.38 1.82 7.46
C ARG A 30 15.30 2.80 8.14
N PHE A 31 14.88 3.28 9.29
CA PHE A 31 15.73 4.03 10.18
C PHE A 31 16.66 3.09 10.99
N PRO A 32 17.69 3.62 11.68
CA PRO A 32 18.59 2.80 12.48
C PRO A 32 17.89 1.96 13.57
N ASP A 33 16.71 2.38 14.03
CA ASP A 33 15.88 1.64 14.99
C ASP A 33 14.96 0.61 14.33
N ASP A 34 15.17 0.33 13.04
CA ASP A 34 14.40 -0.61 12.22
C ASP A 34 12.97 -0.16 11.90
N GLU A 35 12.59 1.06 12.19
CA GLU A 35 11.29 1.60 11.80
C GLU A 35 11.21 1.86 10.30
N LEU A 36 10.06 1.49 9.71
CA LEU A 36 9.78 1.77 8.30
C LEU A 36 9.42 3.22 8.08
N HIS A 37 9.88 3.77 6.97
CA HIS A 37 9.47 5.09 6.51
C HIS A 37 9.15 5.04 5.03
N VAL A 38 7.90 5.37 4.70
CA VAL A 38 7.41 5.39 3.32
C VAL A 38 7.12 6.82 2.92
N THR A 39 7.64 7.22 1.77
CA THR A 39 7.41 8.56 1.22
C THR A 39 6.88 8.45 -0.19
N VAL A 40 5.83 9.22 -0.50
CA VAL A 40 5.39 9.45 -1.87
C VAL A 40 6.13 10.67 -2.39
N THR A 41 6.88 10.50 -3.47
CA THR A 41 7.80 11.52 -3.96
C THR A 41 7.20 12.42 -5.05
N GLU A 42 5.93 12.19 -5.41
CA GLU A 42 5.21 12.99 -6.40
C GLU A 42 3.91 13.52 -5.80
N PRO A 43 3.46 14.72 -6.20
CA PRO A 43 2.13 15.18 -5.79
C PRO A 43 1.03 14.35 -6.44
N ILE A 44 -0.07 14.18 -5.72
CA ILE A 44 -1.25 13.45 -6.20
C ILE A 44 -2.40 14.46 -6.27
N ASP A 45 -3.01 14.59 -7.46
CA ASP A 45 -4.05 15.61 -7.68
C ASP A 45 -5.44 15.19 -7.20
N GLU A 46 -5.81 13.93 -7.37
CA GLU A 46 -7.15 13.44 -7.08
C GLU A 46 -7.13 12.16 -6.29
N ARG A 47 -6.91 11.04 -6.97
CA ARG A 47 -7.08 9.72 -6.40
C ARG A 47 -5.77 8.94 -6.41
N ALA A 48 -5.50 8.29 -5.30
CA ALA A 48 -4.46 7.30 -5.19
C ALA A 48 -5.08 5.91 -5.12
N ILE A 49 -4.62 5.00 -5.98
CA ILE A 49 -4.95 3.58 -5.92
C ILE A 49 -3.72 2.86 -5.40
N ILE A 50 -3.83 2.27 -4.23
CA ILE A 50 -2.73 1.57 -3.59
C ILE A 50 -2.91 0.07 -3.82
N VAL A 51 -1.91 -0.57 -4.40
CA VAL A 51 -1.89 -2.02 -4.59
C VAL A 51 -0.85 -2.60 -3.63
N ALA A 52 -1.30 -3.34 -2.65
CA ALA A 52 -0.42 -3.87 -1.62
C ALA A 52 -0.93 -5.21 -1.10
N SER A 53 -0.06 -6.23 -1.10
CA SER A 53 -0.36 -7.51 -0.49
C SER A 53 0.16 -7.52 0.95
N THR A 54 -0.70 -7.87 1.91
CA THR A 54 -0.36 -7.86 3.33
C THR A 54 0.20 -9.22 3.76
N VAL A 55 1.33 -9.59 3.15
CA VAL A 55 1.97 -10.90 3.33
C VAL A 55 2.76 -11.03 4.64
N SER A 56 2.97 -9.92 5.34
CA SER A 56 3.75 -9.87 6.58
C SER A 56 3.31 -8.69 7.43
N SER A 57 3.79 -8.64 8.67
CA SER A 57 3.54 -7.48 9.55
C SER A 57 4.15 -6.20 8.97
N ASP A 58 5.36 -6.29 8.38
CA ASP A 58 5.98 -5.15 7.72
C ASP A 58 5.14 -4.67 6.53
N ALA A 59 4.55 -5.57 5.77
CA ALA A 59 3.69 -5.20 4.64
C ALA A 59 2.42 -4.48 5.12
N HIS A 60 1.85 -4.86 6.25
CA HIS A 60 0.72 -4.15 6.85
C HIS A 60 1.11 -2.73 7.26
N ILE A 61 2.26 -2.57 7.92
CA ILE A 61 2.75 -1.26 8.32
C ILE A 61 3.04 -0.40 7.11
N GLU A 62 3.67 -0.96 6.08
CA GLU A 62 3.93 -0.27 4.82
C GLU A 62 2.64 0.25 4.20
N LEU A 63 1.58 -0.58 4.17
CA LEU A 63 0.28 -0.18 3.63
C LEU A 63 -0.29 1.02 4.37
N LEU A 64 -0.28 0.99 5.71
CA LEU A 64 -0.78 2.10 6.51
C LEU A 64 -0.02 3.39 6.23
N GLN A 65 1.29 3.29 6.10
CA GLN A 65 2.13 4.45 5.77
C GLN A 65 1.89 4.96 4.35
N LEU A 66 1.67 4.06 3.39
CA LEU A 66 1.33 4.45 2.01
C LEU A 66 0.01 5.22 1.97
N GLN A 67 -1.00 4.76 2.71
CA GLN A 67 -2.29 5.45 2.77
C GLN A 67 -2.13 6.87 3.34
N ASP A 68 -1.38 7.01 4.41
CA ASP A 68 -1.13 8.31 5.01
C ASP A 68 -0.30 9.21 4.11
N ALA A 69 0.78 8.68 3.52
CA ALA A 69 1.64 9.42 2.62
C ALA A 69 0.89 9.90 1.36
N ALA A 70 -0.03 9.08 0.83
CA ALA A 70 -0.85 9.45 -0.31
C ALA A 70 -1.74 10.65 0.01
N ARG A 71 -2.35 10.65 1.20
CA ARG A 71 -3.17 11.79 1.65
C ARG A 71 -2.34 13.05 1.83
N GLN A 72 -1.17 12.92 2.41
CA GLN A 72 -0.26 14.06 2.59
C GLN A 72 0.27 14.59 1.26
N ALA A 73 0.39 13.73 0.24
CA ALA A 73 0.79 14.13 -1.11
C ALA A 73 -0.33 14.83 -1.89
N GLY A 74 -1.55 14.87 -1.34
CA GLY A 74 -2.66 15.61 -1.93
C GLY A 74 -3.84 14.77 -2.38
N ALA A 75 -3.83 13.45 -2.17
CA ALA A 75 -4.94 12.60 -2.60
C ALA A 75 -6.22 12.93 -1.82
N ASP A 76 -7.30 13.21 -2.55
CA ASP A 76 -8.62 13.41 -1.98
C ASP A 76 -9.31 12.08 -1.68
N GLU A 77 -8.98 11.06 -2.46
CA GLU A 77 -9.53 9.72 -2.33
C GLU A 77 -8.40 8.69 -2.37
N VAL A 78 -8.45 7.73 -1.47
CA VAL A 78 -7.50 6.63 -1.43
C VAL A 78 -8.27 5.31 -1.54
N VAL A 79 -7.98 4.56 -2.60
CA VAL A 79 -8.55 3.23 -2.84
C VAL A 79 -7.46 2.20 -2.65
N THR A 80 -7.72 1.17 -1.87
CA THR A 80 -6.75 0.11 -1.61
C THR A 80 -7.18 -1.18 -2.28
N VAL A 81 -6.28 -1.77 -3.06
CA VAL A 81 -6.45 -3.07 -3.69
C VAL A 81 -5.53 -4.06 -2.99
N LEU A 82 -6.12 -5.10 -2.40
CA LEU A 82 -5.40 -6.11 -1.64
C LEU A 82 -5.47 -7.45 -2.39
N PRO A 83 -4.48 -7.75 -3.25
CA PRO A 83 -4.45 -9.03 -3.98
C PRO A 83 -4.32 -10.23 -3.03
N TYR A 84 -3.65 -10.04 -1.91
CA TYR A 84 -3.57 -11.01 -0.83
C TYR A 84 -3.66 -10.28 0.50
N MET A 85 -4.56 -10.75 1.37
CA MET A 85 -4.76 -10.17 2.70
C MET A 85 -4.29 -11.18 3.75
N GLY A 86 -3.12 -10.93 4.33
CA GLY A 86 -2.60 -11.70 5.46
C GLY A 86 -3.50 -11.55 6.67
N TYR A 87 -3.54 -12.56 7.53
CA TYR A 87 -4.39 -12.64 8.72
C TYR A 87 -5.90 -12.74 8.42
N ALA A 88 -6.32 -12.82 7.15
CA ALA A 88 -7.73 -12.86 6.79
C ALA A 88 -8.48 -14.05 7.39
N ARG A 89 -7.80 -15.18 7.58
CA ARG A 89 -8.40 -16.36 8.20
C ARG A 89 -8.78 -16.15 9.67
N GLN A 90 -8.35 -15.06 10.29
CA GLN A 90 -8.72 -14.69 11.65
C GLN A 90 -10.03 -13.90 11.72
N ASP A 91 -10.66 -13.62 10.58
CA ASP A 91 -11.99 -13.03 10.53
C ASP A 91 -13.05 -13.96 11.12
N GLN A 92 -12.74 -15.27 11.23
CA GLN A 92 -13.60 -16.27 11.83
C GLN A 92 -13.02 -16.73 13.17
N THR A 93 -13.88 -16.96 14.13
CA THR A 93 -13.47 -17.51 15.42
C THR A 93 -13.30 -19.02 15.28
N PHE A 94 -12.08 -19.51 15.43
CA PHE A 94 -11.77 -20.94 15.41
C PHE A 94 -11.88 -21.56 16.80
N GLU A 95 -11.55 -20.78 17.82
CA GLU A 95 -11.63 -21.18 19.22
C GLU A 95 -12.15 -20.00 20.05
N PRO A 96 -12.74 -20.27 21.24
CA PRO A 96 -13.16 -19.18 22.12
C PRO A 96 -11.98 -18.28 22.47
N GLY A 97 -12.16 -16.98 22.28
CA GLY A 97 -11.14 -15.98 22.56
C GLY A 97 -10.32 -15.52 21.39
N ASP A 98 -10.52 -16.09 20.19
CA ASP A 98 -9.84 -15.64 18.99
C ASP A 98 -10.26 -14.22 18.57
#